data_cc530cb79d6a024ef344dd56202ba3a1
#
_entry.id   cc530cb79d6a024ef344dd56202ba3a1
#
_cell.length_a   1.000
_cell.length_b   1.000
_cell.length_c   1.000
_cell.angle_alpha   90.00
_cell.angle_beta   90.00
_cell.angle_gamma   90.00
#
_symmetry.space_group_name_H-M   'P 1'
#
loop_
_entity.id
_entity.type
_entity.pdbx_description
1 polymer ?
#
loop_
_entity_poly.entity_id
_entity_poly.type
_entity_poly.pdbx_seq_one_letter_code
_entity_poly.pdbx_strand_id
1 'polypeptide(L)'
;MRRGVQRLFLAMGLATLPELSLASGRRADLIAVSRKGEIWIVEIKSSIEDWKADHKWPEYRAYCDLLFFATHPAVPREIFPEECGFILSDGYGAEILREAPEHRLAGATRKALMLRFARAGAARLMAAELAGLDVPGTEID
;
A
#
# COMPACT_ATOMS: atom_id res chain seq x y z
N MET A 1 2.98 -1.67 -12.29
CA MET A 1 1.92 -0.89 -11.58
C MET A 1 2.33 -0.48 -10.17
N ARG A 2 2.80 -1.40 -9.37
CA ARG A 2 3.20 -1.09 -7.99
C ARG A 2 4.21 0.06 -7.92
N ARG A 3 5.23 0.06 -8.75
CA ARG A 3 6.26 1.11 -8.74
C ARG A 3 5.72 2.48 -9.08
N GLY A 4 4.74 2.57 -9.96
CA GLY A 4 4.08 3.84 -10.26
C GLY A 4 3.35 4.40 -9.05
N VAL A 5 2.64 3.54 -8.31
CA VAL A 5 1.96 3.93 -7.08
C VAL A 5 2.98 4.35 -6.02
N GLN A 6 4.08 3.61 -5.89
CA GLN A 6 5.14 3.96 -4.93
C GLN A 6 5.76 5.33 -5.24
N ARG A 7 5.99 5.65 -6.52
CA ARG A 7 6.50 6.98 -6.92
C ARG A 7 5.52 8.09 -6.59
N LEU A 8 4.23 7.86 -6.87
CA LEU A 8 3.19 8.82 -6.50
C LEU A 8 3.18 9.08 -5.01
N PHE A 9 3.19 8.03 -4.21
CA PHE A 9 3.14 8.13 -2.76
C PHE A 9 4.39 8.78 -2.18
N LEU A 10 5.55 8.48 -2.73
CA LEU A 10 6.79 9.13 -2.33
C LEU A 10 6.71 10.64 -2.54
N ALA A 11 6.21 11.07 -3.70
CA ALA A 11 6.01 12.49 -4.00
C ALA A 11 5.02 13.16 -3.05
N MET A 12 4.05 12.40 -2.55
CA MET A 12 3.06 12.87 -1.55
C MET A 12 3.58 12.82 -0.10
N GLY A 13 4.80 12.32 0.11
CA GLY A 13 5.37 12.19 1.45
C GLY A 13 4.93 10.97 2.22
N LEU A 14 4.41 9.94 1.53
CA LEU A 14 4.04 8.66 2.14
C LEU A 14 5.23 7.70 2.08
N ALA A 15 5.45 6.99 3.19
CA ALA A 15 6.42 5.89 3.25
C ALA A 15 5.72 4.58 2.93
N THR A 16 6.27 3.77 2.02
CA THR A 16 5.61 2.56 1.54
C THR A 16 6.42 1.30 1.78
N LEU A 17 5.72 0.19 1.98
CA LEU A 17 6.28 -1.16 1.95
C LEU A 17 5.39 -2.05 1.09
N PRO A 18 5.96 -2.81 0.14
CA PRO A 18 5.19 -3.81 -0.58
C PRO A 18 5.03 -5.07 0.25
N GLU A 19 3.93 -5.78 0.02
CA GLU A 19 3.71 -7.14 0.51
C GLU A 19 3.94 -7.31 2.01
N LEU A 20 3.29 -6.45 2.82
CA LEU A 20 3.34 -6.58 4.26
C LEU A 20 2.31 -7.59 4.75
N SER A 21 2.76 -8.57 5.54
CA SER A 21 1.87 -9.54 6.18
C SER A 21 1.11 -8.87 7.32
N LEU A 22 -0.21 -9.10 7.36
CA LEU A 22 -1.10 -8.59 8.38
C LEU A 22 -1.41 -9.65 9.43
N ALA A 23 -1.99 -9.25 10.55
CA ALA A 23 -2.34 -10.17 11.63
C ALA A 23 -3.32 -11.27 11.18
N SER A 24 -4.13 -10.99 10.17
CA SER A 24 -5.07 -11.96 9.58
C SER A 24 -4.38 -13.10 8.81
N GLY A 25 -3.09 -12.97 8.53
CA GLY A 25 -2.36 -13.85 7.62
C GLY A 25 -2.42 -13.40 6.15
N ARG A 26 -3.23 -12.40 5.83
CA ARG A 26 -3.28 -11.78 4.51
C ARG A 26 -2.07 -10.89 4.31
N ARG A 27 -1.73 -10.65 3.06
CA ARG A 27 -0.60 -9.81 2.69
C ARG A 27 -1.11 -8.66 1.83
N ALA A 28 -0.95 -7.43 2.32
CA ALA A 28 -1.31 -6.25 1.56
C ALA A 28 -0.32 -6.06 0.40
N ASP A 29 -0.82 -5.76 -0.80
CA ASP A 29 0.06 -5.53 -1.96
C ASP A 29 0.98 -4.35 -1.73
N LEU A 30 0.44 -3.25 -1.21
CA LEU A 30 1.20 -2.08 -0.82
C LEU A 30 0.56 -1.46 0.41
N ILE A 31 1.36 -1.16 1.41
CA ILE A 31 0.94 -0.42 2.59
C ILE A 31 1.76 0.86 2.68
N ALA A 32 1.12 1.94 3.09
CA ALA A 32 1.77 3.24 3.21
C ALA A 32 1.39 3.92 4.52
N VAL A 33 2.31 4.73 5.02
CA VAL A 33 2.11 5.52 6.22
C VAL A 33 2.34 6.99 5.89
N SER A 34 1.35 7.83 6.18
CA SER A 34 1.44 9.27 5.97
C SER A 34 2.21 9.95 7.11
N ARG A 35 2.57 11.21 6.91
CA ARG A 35 3.23 12.02 7.94
C ARG A 35 2.36 12.22 9.18
N LYS A 36 1.04 12.10 9.03
CA LYS A 36 0.07 12.20 10.13
C LYS A 36 -0.18 10.87 10.83
N GLY A 37 0.45 9.78 10.35
CA GLY A 37 0.25 8.45 10.90
C GLY A 37 -0.98 7.72 10.36
N GLU A 38 -1.58 8.19 9.28
CA GLU A 38 -2.61 7.44 8.58
C GLU A 38 -2.01 6.23 7.89
N ILE A 39 -2.73 5.13 7.93
CA ILE A 39 -2.33 3.90 7.24
C ILE A 39 -3.20 3.72 6.01
N TRP A 40 -2.55 3.60 4.86
CA TRP A 40 -3.19 3.40 3.56
C TRP A 40 -2.83 2.01 3.06
N ILE A 41 -3.81 1.30 2.51
CA ILE A 41 -3.57 0.04 1.80
C ILE A 41 -4.02 0.22 0.36
N VAL A 42 -3.18 -0.25 -0.56
CA VAL A 42 -3.49 -0.30 -1.99
C VAL A 42 -3.45 -1.75 -2.43
N GLU A 43 -4.56 -2.23 -2.97
CA GLU A 43 -4.64 -3.54 -3.61
C GLU A 43 -4.54 -3.36 -5.11
N ILE A 44 -3.61 -4.07 -5.74
CA ILE A 44 -3.28 -3.92 -7.14
C ILE A 44 -3.96 -5.04 -7.94
N LYS A 45 -4.77 -4.66 -8.92
CA LYS A 45 -5.48 -5.59 -9.79
C LYS A 45 -5.00 -5.43 -11.22
N SER A 46 -4.57 -6.53 -11.82
CA SER A 46 -3.99 -6.53 -13.16
C SER A 46 -5.01 -6.82 -14.25
N SER A 47 -6.19 -7.33 -13.90
CA SER A 47 -7.21 -7.72 -14.88
C SER A 47 -8.60 -7.76 -14.25
N ILE A 48 -9.62 -7.84 -15.10
CA ILE A 48 -11.00 -8.05 -14.66
C ILE A 48 -11.13 -9.39 -13.92
N GLU A 49 -10.46 -10.42 -14.40
CA GLU A 49 -10.48 -11.75 -13.80
C GLU A 49 -9.86 -11.72 -12.40
N ASP A 50 -8.77 -11.01 -12.23
CA ASP A 50 -8.09 -10.82 -10.94
C ASP A 50 -9.04 -10.13 -9.94
N TRP A 51 -9.74 -9.09 -10.39
CA TRP A 51 -10.75 -8.42 -9.57
C TRP A 51 -11.89 -9.38 -9.19
N LYS A 52 -12.46 -10.10 -10.17
CA LYS A 52 -13.58 -11.01 -9.93
C LYS A 52 -13.23 -12.18 -9.01
N ALA A 53 -11.97 -12.61 -9.02
CA ALA A 53 -11.51 -13.69 -8.17
C ALA A 53 -11.30 -13.25 -6.71
N ASP A 54 -11.24 -11.94 -6.45
CA ASP A 54 -11.00 -11.42 -5.12
C ASP A 54 -12.30 -11.24 -4.34
N HIS A 55 -12.53 -12.12 -3.37
CA HIS A 55 -13.65 -12.03 -2.41
C HIS A 55 -13.17 -11.61 -1.03
N LYS A 56 -11.89 -11.26 -0.88
CA LYS A 56 -11.23 -11.05 0.40
C LYS A 56 -10.91 -9.59 0.69
N TRP A 57 -11.03 -8.72 -0.29
CA TRP A 57 -10.63 -7.33 -0.16
C TRP A 57 -11.32 -6.58 1.00
N PRO A 58 -12.60 -6.89 1.37
CA PRO A 58 -13.22 -6.19 2.50
C PRO A 58 -12.49 -6.38 3.83
N GLU A 59 -11.73 -7.48 3.98
CA GLU A 59 -10.94 -7.74 5.20
C GLU A 59 -9.84 -6.71 5.41
N TYR A 60 -9.32 -6.10 4.32
CA TYR A 60 -8.26 -5.09 4.43
C TYR A 60 -8.73 -3.81 5.10
N ARG A 61 -10.04 -3.52 5.10
CA ARG A 61 -10.57 -2.34 5.79
C ARG A 61 -10.27 -2.33 7.27
N ALA A 62 -10.16 -3.48 7.90
CA ALA A 62 -9.84 -3.57 9.32
C ALA A 62 -8.40 -3.15 9.63
N TYR A 63 -7.57 -2.95 8.62
CA TYR A 63 -6.14 -2.69 8.77
C TYR A 63 -5.68 -1.37 8.14
N CYS A 64 -6.59 -0.53 7.69
CA CYS A 64 -6.20 0.76 7.11
C CYS A 64 -7.23 1.84 7.37
N ASP A 65 -6.77 3.09 7.35
CA ASP A 65 -7.66 4.26 7.38
C ASP A 65 -8.23 4.53 6.00
N LEU A 66 -7.43 4.31 4.95
CA LEU A 66 -7.81 4.53 3.55
C LEU A 66 -7.48 3.29 2.72
N LEU A 67 -8.47 2.80 1.97
CA LEU A 67 -8.31 1.64 1.10
C LEU A 67 -8.48 2.05 -0.36
N PHE A 68 -7.48 1.75 -1.17
CA PHE A 68 -7.46 2.01 -2.60
C PHE A 68 -7.35 0.74 -3.40
N PHE A 69 -7.95 0.75 -4.59
CA PHE A 69 -7.58 -0.17 -5.65
C PHE A 69 -6.75 0.57 -6.68
N ALA A 70 -5.74 -0.09 -7.23
CA ALA A 70 -4.94 0.42 -8.33
C ALA A 70 -4.99 -0.56 -9.50
N THR A 71 -5.09 -0.03 -10.71
CA THR A 71 -5.06 -0.82 -11.93
C THR A 71 -4.49 0.03 -13.08
N HIS A 72 -4.38 -0.58 -14.25
CA HIS A 72 -3.92 0.08 -15.47
C HIS A 72 -5.11 0.42 -16.38
N PRO A 73 -4.91 1.26 -17.42
CA PRO A 73 -6.02 1.75 -18.25
C PRO A 73 -6.85 0.69 -18.98
N ALA A 74 -6.33 -0.52 -19.17
CA ALA A 74 -7.05 -1.58 -19.86
C ALA A 74 -8.18 -2.21 -19.00
N VAL A 75 -8.21 -1.93 -17.69
CA VAL A 75 -9.25 -2.43 -16.79
C VAL A 75 -10.27 -1.33 -16.52
N PRO A 76 -11.58 -1.58 -16.76
CA PRO A 76 -12.60 -0.56 -16.52
C PRO A 76 -12.67 -0.18 -15.04
N ARG A 77 -12.58 1.11 -14.74
CA ARG A 77 -12.62 1.58 -13.34
C ARG A 77 -13.99 1.40 -12.69
N GLU A 78 -15.04 1.31 -13.50
CA GLU A 78 -16.42 1.19 -13.05
C GLU A 78 -16.71 -0.10 -12.28
N ILE A 79 -15.86 -1.13 -12.47
CA ILE A 79 -16.03 -2.39 -11.75
C ILE A 79 -15.58 -2.33 -10.29
N PHE A 80 -14.82 -1.30 -9.91
CA PHE A 80 -14.31 -1.17 -8.54
C PHE A 80 -15.32 -0.46 -7.63
N PRO A 81 -15.36 -0.81 -6.33
CA PRO A 81 -16.32 -0.22 -5.39
C PRO A 81 -16.14 1.28 -5.23
N GLU A 82 -17.24 2.02 -5.24
CA GLU A 82 -17.22 3.47 -5.03
C GLU A 82 -16.82 3.86 -3.61
N GLU A 83 -16.98 2.94 -2.66
CA GLU A 83 -16.57 3.16 -1.26
C GLU A 83 -15.07 3.00 -1.06
N CYS A 84 -14.32 2.71 -2.10
CA CYS A 84 -12.85 2.64 -2.07
C CYS A 84 -12.25 3.73 -2.93
N GLY A 85 -11.02 4.14 -2.62
CA GLY A 85 -10.25 5.01 -3.49
C GLY A 85 -9.82 4.27 -4.75
N PHE A 86 -9.51 5.01 -5.80
CA PHE A 86 -9.08 4.44 -7.06
C PHE A 86 -7.86 5.15 -7.61
N ILE A 87 -6.85 4.37 -7.99
CA ILE A 87 -5.59 4.84 -8.56
C ILE A 87 -5.40 4.21 -9.93
N LEU A 88 -5.09 5.04 -10.91
CA LEU A 88 -4.73 4.59 -12.25
C LEU A 88 -3.21 4.65 -12.40
N SER A 89 -2.59 3.54 -12.80
CA SER A 89 -1.15 3.44 -13.01
C SER A 89 -0.86 3.00 -14.44
N ASP A 90 0.06 3.69 -15.10
CA ASP A 90 0.44 3.40 -16.48
C ASP A 90 1.80 2.71 -16.62
N GLY A 91 2.38 2.27 -15.51
CA GLY A 91 3.70 1.64 -15.48
C GLY A 91 4.84 2.59 -15.15
N TYR A 92 4.71 3.88 -15.39
CA TYR A 92 5.69 4.91 -15.04
C TYR A 92 5.29 5.67 -13.78
N GLY A 93 4.07 6.12 -13.75
CA GLY A 93 3.50 6.89 -12.67
C GLY A 93 2.11 6.40 -12.34
N ALA A 94 1.46 7.15 -11.48
CA ALA A 94 0.10 6.85 -11.07
C ALA A 94 -0.61 8.15 -10.71
N GLU A 95 -1.94 8.09 -10.75
CA GLU A 95 -2.80 9.22 -10.42
C GLU A 95 -3.97 8.73 -9.59
N ILE A 96 -4.30 9.46 -8.52
CA ILE A 96 -5.51 9.19 -7.74
C ILE A 96 -6.68 9.80 -8.51
N LEU A 97 -7.55 8.94 -9.04
CA LEU A 97 -8.75 9.38 -9.74
C LEU A 97 -9.95 9.52 -8.82
N ARG A 98 -9.96 8.82 -7.69
CA ARG A 98 -11.00 8.91 -6.68
C ARG A 98 -10.36 8.76 -5.31
N GLU A 99 -10.59 9.74 -4.45
CA GLU A 99 -10.13 9.68 -3.07
C GLU A 99 -10.83 8.57 -2.29
N ALA A 100 -10.13 7.95 -1.35
CA ALA A 100 -10.72 6.94 -0.49
C ALA A 100 -11.45 7.60 0.69
N PRO A 101 -12.65 7.12 1.05
CA PRO A 101 -13.28 7.52 2.30
C PRO A 101 -12.43 7.08 3.48
N GLU A 102 -12.33 7.93 4.49
CA GLU A 102 -11.60 7.60 5.71
C GLU A 102 -12.42 6.70 6.62
N HIS A 103 -11.81 5.59 7.05
CA HIS A 103 -12.34 4.69 8.07
C HIS A 103 -11.29 4.60 9.18
N ARG A 104 -11.34 5.54 10.10
CA ARG A 104 -10.28 5.69 11.10
C ARG A 104 -10.10 4.44 11.95
N LEU A 105 -8.88 3.91 11.95
CA LEU A 105 -8.52 2.74 12.75
C LEU A 105 -8.58 3.04 14.25
N ALA A 106 -8.97 2.02 15.02
CA ALA A 106 -8.81 2.06 16.46
C ALA A 106 -7.31 2.19 16.82
N GLY A 107 -7.02 2.89 17.92
CA GLY A 107 -5.64 3.17 18.31
C GLY A 107 -4.80 1.92 18.54
N ALA A 108 -5.37 0.86 19.10
CA ALA A 108 -4.66 -0.39 19.32
C ALA A 108 -4.27 -1.08 18.00
N THR A 109 -5.15 -1.09 17.02
CA THR A 109 -4.88 -1.65 15.69
C THR A 109 -3.82 -0.83 14.97
N ARG A 110 -3.90 0.49 15.04
CA ARG A 110 -2.89 1.39 14.46
C ARG A 110 -1.52 1.12 15.04
N LYS A 111 -1.42 1.04 16.36
CA LYS A 111 -0.15 0.77 17.05
C LYS A 111 0.45 -0.57 16.61
N ALA A 112 -0.36 -1.62 16.54
CA ALA A 112 0.10 -2.93 16.12
C ALA A 112 0.60 -2.92 14.67
N LEU A 113 -0.09 -2.23 13.77
CA LEU A 113 0.31 -2.09 12.37
C LEU A 113 1.58 -1.26 12.21
N MET A 114 1.71 -0.16 12.94
CA MET A 114 2.91 0.66 12.93
C MET A 114 4.13 -0.15 13.37
N LEU A 115 3.97 -0.99 14.38
CA LEU A 115 5.04 -1.86 14.84
C LEU A 115 5.43 -2.88 13.76
N ARG A 116 4.47 -3.51 13.11
CA ARG A 116 4.72 -4.43 11.99
C ARG A 116 5.45 -3.73 10.84
N PHE A 117 4.97 -2.55 10.48
CA PHE A 117 5.55 -1.72 9.42
C PHE A 117 7.01 -1.37 9.73
N ALA A 118 7.28 -0.87 10.93
CA ALA A 118 8.62 -0.47 11.33
C ALA A 118 9.58 -1.67 11.36
N ARG A 119 9.14 -2.79 11.92
CA ARG A 119 9.97 -3.99 12.00
C ARG A 119 10.25 -4.59 10.62
N ALA A 120 9.24 -4.68 9.77
CA ALA A 120 9.41 -5.19 8.42
C ALA A 120 10.34 -4.29 7.59
N GLY A 121 10.15 -2.98 7.67
CA GLY A 121 11.00 -2.02 6.97
C GLY A 121 12.45 -2.11 7.41
N ALA A 122 12.69 -2.15 8.72
CA ALA A 122 14.04 -2.27 9.28
C ALA A 122 14.71 -3.60 8.90
N ALA A 123 13.96 -4.71 8.95
CA ALA A 123 14.49 -6.02 8.56
C ALA A 123 14.85 -6.10 7.09
N ARG A 124 14.00 -5.54 6.21
CA ARG A 124 14.26 -5.50 4.77
C ARG A 124 15.44 -4.60 4.43
N LEU A 125 15.59 -3.49 5.13
CA LEU A 125 16.73 -2.61 4.98
C LEU A 125 18.04 -3.33 5.35
N MET A 126 18.05 -4.03 6.47
CA MET A 126 19.20 -4.83 6.91
C MET A 126 19.54 -5.92 5.89
N ALA A 127 18.52 -6.61 5.37
CA ALA A 127 18.71 -7.64 4.35
C ALA A 127 19.33 -7.06 3.07
N ALA A 128 18.90 -5.86 2.66
CA ALA A 128 19.47 -5.17 1.50
C ALA A 128 20.94 -4.81 1.73
N GLU A 129 21.29 -4.30 2.91
CA GLU A 129 22.68 -4.00 3.28
C GLU A 129 23.56 -5.25 3.25
N LEU A 130 23.08 -6.35 3.86
CA LEU A 130 23.81 -7.61 3.89
C LEU A 130 23.99 -8.22 2.50
N ALA A 131 23.12 -7.91 1.57
CA ALA A 131 23.23 -8.30 0.17
C ALA A 131 24.18 -7.39 -0.64
N GLY A 132 24.79 -6.39 -0.01
CA GLY A 132 25.72 -5.48 -0.65
C GLY A 132 25.08 -4.34 -1.43
N LEU A 133 23.79 -4.08 -1.22
CA LEU A 133 23.11 -2.95 -1.85
C LEU A 133 23.44 -1.66 -1.11
N ASP A 134 23.61 -0.58 -1.89
CA ASP A 134 23.75 0.77 -1.35
C ASP A 134 22.40 1.24 -0.82
N VAL A 135 22.34 1.51 0.47
CA VAL A 135 21.12 1.96 1.13
C VAL A 135 21.35 3.36 1.70
N PRO A 136 20.59 4.37 1.22
CA PRO A 136 20.71 5.74 1.74
C PRO A 136 20.49 5.81 3.25
N GLY A 137 21.32 6.61 3.93
CA GLY A 137 21.20 6.84 5.36
C GLY A 137 21.84 5.79 6.26
N THR A 138 22.53 4.80 5.67
CA THR A 138 23.25 3.79 6.44
C THR A 138 24.73 4.13 6.64
N GLU A 139 25.20 5.19 6.02
CA GLU A 139 26.56 5.68 6.18
C GLU A 139 26.75 6.24 7.59
N ILE A 140 27.86 5.88 8.22
CA ILE A 140 28.24 6.38 9.53
C ILE A 140 29.37 7.35 9.34
N ASP A 141 29.16 8.58 9.74
CA ASP A 141 30.20 9.63 9.66
C ASP A 141 31.29 9.40 10.71
#